data_e21e67b9b013772925bd6bd4bc08b200
#
_entry.id   e21e67b9b013772925bd6bd4bc08b200
#
_cell.length_a   1.000
_cell.length_b   1.000
_cell.length_c   1.000
_cell.angle_alpha   90.00
_cell.angle_beta   90.00
_cell.angle_gamma   90.00
#
_symmetry.space_group_name_H-M   'P 1'
#
loop_
_entity.id
_entity.type
_entity.pdbx_description
1 polymer ?
#
loop_
_entity_poly.entity_id
_entity_poly.type
_entity_poly.pdbx_seq_one_letter_code
_entity_poly.pdbx_strand_id
1 'polypeptide(L)'
;MTTTGRFSEETVQVAHTSLYIFKGGTGRPLVVLHGAEGHEGWLAFHEALAEQATVYAPSHPGYGHTERPAWMETIAHQAVFYHWFLQEAGLESVDLVGVGIGGWVAAQMAVMCSDNLRHLVLVDAAGVRPRQGEVVDIFIIPWREVLERSLYDAQNCAETQRIYTASPLQEFGGVREAGRSMSIRMCYRPYMYDPALLPTLGKIRVPTLVVWGAQDQIIPLECGHLYQQAIPGATLQVIEHCGHWAHFERPQALAEMVHEFVAA
;
A
#
# COMPACT_ATOMS: atom_id res chain seq x y z
N MET A 1 -22.30 -6.51 8.87
CA MET A 1 -21.56 -7.39 7.94
C MET A 1 -22.34 -7.50 6.66
N THR A 2 -21.85 -6.94 5.58
CA THR A 2 -22.44 -7.08 4.24
C THR A 2 -21.61 -8.10 3.48
N THR A 3 -22.13 -9.25 3.20
CA THR A 3 -21.41 -10.35 2.49
C THR A 3 -21.83 -10.34 1.04
N THR A 4 -20.95 -9.98 0.13
CA THR A 4 -21.14 -10.12 -1.33
C THR A 4 -20.39 -11.35 -1.85
N GLY A 5 -20.61 -12.52 -1.31
CA GLY A 5 -20.14 -13.83 -1.81
C GLY A 5 -18.63 -14.10 -1.87
N ARG A 6 -17.76 -13.09 -2.02
CA ARG A 6 -16.30 -13.23 -2.18
C ARG A 6 -15.49 -12.53 -1.09
N PHE A 7 -16.03 -11.51 -0.47
CA PHE A 7 -15.38 -10.77 0.63
C PHE A 7 -16.42 -10.26 1.63
N SER A 8 -15.97 -9.91 2.82
CA SER A 8 -16.75 -9.22 3.87
C SER A 8 -16.15 -7.86 4.20
N GLU A 9 -17.01 -6.99 4.71
CA GLU A 9 -16.64 -5.71 5.30
C GLU A 9 -16.74 -5.86 6.81
N GLU A 10 -15.64 -5.61 7.50
CA GLU A 10 -15.52 -5.81 8.94
C GLU A 10 -14.96 -4.55 9.61
N THR A 11 -15.18 -4.44 10.90
CA THR A 11 -14.56 -3.40 11.73
C THR A 11 -13.83 -4.06 12.88
N VAL A 12 -12.56 -3.71 13.06
CA VAL A 12 -11.70 -4.18 14.16
C VAL A 12 -11.38 -3.00 15.08
N GLN A 13 -11.53 -3.19 16.39
CA GLN A 13 -11.11 -2.18 17.37
C GLN A 13 -9.61 -2.25 17.57
N VAL A 14 -8.90 -1.16 17.29
CA VAL A 14 -7.45 -1.03 17.48
C VAL A 14 -7.17 0.27 18.21
N ALA A 15 -6.61 0.18 19.41
CA ALA A 15 -6.25 1.35 20.23
C ALA A 15 -7.40 2.39 20.34
N HIS A 16 -8.62 1.93 20.62
CA HIS A 16 -9.85 2.73 20.70
C HIS A 16 -10.32 3.36 19.36
N THR A 17 -9.78 2.91 18.24
CA THR A 17 -10.17 3.35 16.90
C THR A 17 -10.82 2.19 16.16
N SER A 18 -11.95 2.47 15.51
CA SER A 18 -12.62 1.52 14.64
C SER A 18 -11.92 1.47 13.28
N LEU A 19 -11.10 0.44 13.06
CA LEU A 19 -10.44 0.20 11.79
C LEU A 19 -11.37 -0.56 10.85
N TYR A 20 -11.72 0.03 9.72
CA TYR A 20 -12.50 -0.60 8.68
C TYR A 20 -11.62 -1.45 7.78
N ILE A 21 -12.02 -2.69 7.51
CA ILE A 21 -11.26 -3.63 6.70
C ILE A 21 -12.16 -4.37 5.70
N PHE A 22 -11.64 -4.65 4.52
CA PHE A 22 -12.17 -5.68 3.64
C PHE A 22 -11.40 -6.98 3.90
N LYS A 23 -12.12 -8.10 3.92
CA LYS A 23 -11.53 -9.42 4.16
C LYS A 23 -12.13 -10.45 3.22
N GLY A 24 -11.29 -11.23 2.56
CA GLY A 24 -11.75 -12.28 1.63
C GLY A 24 -10.72 -13.38 1.44
N GLY A 25 -11.15 -14.44 0.75
CA GLY A 25 -10.31 -15.60 0.49
C GLY A 25 -10.13 -16.54 1.68
N THR A 26 -9.32 -17.57 1.47
CA THR A 26 -8.96 -18.58 2.48
C THR A 26 -7.49 -18.96 2.33
N GLY A 27 -6.81 -19.21 3.42
CA GLY A 27 -5.41 -19.56 3.44
C GLY A 27 -4.63 -18.77 4.49
N ARG A 28 -3.33 -18.60 4.29
CA ARG A 28 -2.48 -17.83 5.20
C ARG A 28 -2.87 -16.34 5.19
N PRO A 29 -2.78 -15.66 6.33
CA PRO A 29 -3.10 -14.25 6.40
C PRO A 29 -2.11 -13.41 5.59
N LEU A 30 -2.66 -12.56 4.74
CA LEU A 30 -1.94 -11.59 3.92
C LEU A 30 -2.58 -10.22 4.13
N VAL A 31 -1.79 -9.25 4.59
CA VAL A 31 -2.24 -7.88 4.83
C VAL A 31 -1.79 -6.98 3.69
N VAL A 32 -2.73 -6.21 3.09
CA VAL A 32 -2.45 -5.27 2.00
C VAL A 32 -2.66 -3.84 2.50
N LEU A 33 -1.60 -3.05 2.53
CA LEU A 33 -1.62 -1.63 2.90
C LEU A 33 -1.66 -0.77 1.63
N HIS A 34 -2.72 0.02 1.48
CA HIS A 34 -2.97 0.83 0.29
C HIS A 34 -2.07 2.08 0.17
N GLY A 35 -2.03 2.70 -1.00
CA GLY A 35 -1.29 3.92 -1.30
C GLY A 35 -2.01 5.21 -0.90
N ALA A 36 -1.50 6.33 -1.41
CA ALA A 36 -2.05 7.68 -1.16
C ALA A 36 -3.43 7.90 -1.78
N GLU A 37 -3.79 7.10 -2.77
CA GLU A 37 -5.10 7.09 -3.44
C GLU A 37 -6.24 6.72 -2.48
N GLY A 38 -5.91 6.04 -1.39
CA GLY A 38 -6.86 5.56 -0.41
C GLY A 38 -7.37 4.16 -0.70
N HIS A 39 -8.38 3.75 0.07
CA HIS A 39 -9.00 2.45 -0.07
C HIS A 39 -10.27 2.56 -0.93
N GLU A 40 -10.16 2.14 -2.18
CA GLU A 40 -11.22 2.24 -3.19
C GLU A 40 -12.12 0.97 -3.27
N GLY A 41 -12.25 0.23 -2.16
CA GLY A 41 -13.02 -1.00 -2.07
C GLY A 41 -12.24 -2.28 -2.36
N TRP A 42 -12.96 -3.37 -2.65
CA TRP A 42 -12.34 -4.63 -3.03
C TRP A 42 -11.88 -4.57 -4.48
N LEU A 43 -10.58 -4.62 -4.69
CA LEU A 43 -9.93 -4.48 -6.00
C LEU A 43 -9.74 -5.82 -6.69
N ALA A 44 -9.54 -5.80 -8.01
CA ALA A 44 -9.13 -6.99 -8.77
C ALA A 44 -7.84 -7.61 -8.23
N PHE A 45 -6.92 -6.79 -7.72
CA PHE A 45 -5.70 -7.25 -7.05
C PHE A 45 -6.02 -8.03 -5.76
N HIS A 46 -6.94 -7.54 -4.92
CA HIS A 46 -7.37 -8.26 -3.71
C HIS A 46 -8.02 -9.59 -4.06
N GLU A 47 -8.86 -9.60 -5.10
CA GLU A 47 -9.52 -10.81 -5.58
C GLU A 47 -8.52 -11.86 -6.04
N ALA A 48 -7.51 -11.46 -6.82
CA ALA A 48 -6.45 -12.35 -7.28
C ALA A 48 -5.61 -12.90 -6.11
N LEU A 49 -5.25 -12.07 -5.13
CA LEU A 49 -4.55 -12.52 -3.93
C LEU A 49 -5.39 -13.50 -3.09
N ALA A 50 -6.71 -13.27 -3.03
CA ALA A 50 -7.65 -14.08 -2.25
C ALA A 50 -7.85 -15.51 -2.80
N GLU A 51 -7.36 -15.80 -3.98
CA GLU A 51 -7.36 -17.17 -4.54
C GLU A 51 -6.49 -18.14 -3.70
N GLN A 52 -5.44 -17.63 -3.02
CA GLN A 52 -4.48 -18.45 -2.29
C GLN A 52 -4.22 -17.97 -0.84
N ALA A 53 -4.81 -16.85 -0.43
CA ALA A 53 -4.60 -16.24 0.88
C ALA A 53 -5.90 -15.77 1.53
N THR A 54 -5.89 -15.60 2.85
CA THR A 54 -6.89 -14.77 3.53
C THR A 54 -6.39 -13.33 3.51
N VAL A 55 -6.95 -12.52 2.62
CA VAL A 55 -6.55 -11.12 2.43
C VAL A 55 -7.25 -10.23 3.45
N TYR A 56 -6.49 -9.39 4.13
CA TYR A 56 -6.94 -8.29 4.98
C TYR A 56 -6.50 -6.99 4.33
N ALA A 57 -7.45 -6.19 3.88
CA ALA A 57 -7.21 -4.90 3.25
C ALA A 57 -7.83 -3.78 4.10
N PRO A 58 -7.09 -3.26 5.10
CA PRO A 58 -7.57 -2.19 5.97
C PRO A 58 -7.57 -0.85 5.26
N SER A 59 -8.57 -0.01 5.54
CA SER A 59 -8.54 1.41 5.25
C SER A 59 -7.70 2.11 6.29
N HIS A 60 -6.61 2.76 5.88
CA HIS A 60 -5.70 3.44 6.82
C HIS A 60 -6.43 4.41 7.75
N PRO A 61 -6.00 4.57 9.02
CA PRO A 61 -6.52 5.61 9.89
C PRO A 61 -6.49 6.99 9.24
N GLY A 62 -7.66 7.64 9.21
CA GLY A 62 -7.86 8.92 8.52
C GLY A 62 -8.22 8.82 7.05
N TYR A 63 -8.37 7.59 6.52
CA TYR A 63 -8.83 7.34 5.15
C TYR A 63 -10.18 6.62 5.18
N GLY A 64 -10.94 6.80 4.09
CA GLY A 64 -12.18 6.07 3.90
C GLY A 64 -13.14 6.21 5.07
N HIS A 65 -13.52 5.06 5.62
CA HIS A 65 -14.43 4.94 6.76
C HIS A 65 -13.71 4.82 8.11
N THR A 66 -12.37 4.86 8.13
CA THR A 66 -11.58 4.76 9.35
C THR A 66 -11.28 6.14 9.92
N GLU A 67 -11.69 6.39 11.15
CA GLU A 67 -11.39 7.64 11.85
C GLU A 67 -9.88 7.80 12.10
N ARG A 68 -9.43 9.05 12.11
CA ARG A 68 -8.05 9.37 12.48
C ARG A 68 -7.92 9.52 14.00
N PRO A 69 -7.10 8.69 14.66
CA PRO A 69 -6.72 8.96 16.05
C PRO A 69 -6.02 10.32 16.18
N ALA A 70 -6.31 11.07 17.24
CA ALA A 70 -5.77 12.41 17.41
C ALA A 70 -4.22 12.46 17.40
N TRP A 71 -3.58 11.38 17.86
CA TRP A 71 -2.11 11.25 17.92
C TRP A 71 -1.47 10.81 16.60
N MET A 72 -2.27 10.45 15.57
CA MET A 72 -1.76 9.95 14.27
C MET A 72 -1.26 11.12 13.39
N GLU A 73 0.04 11.30 13.33
CA GLU A 73 0.68 12.43 12.64
C GLU A 73 1.78 12.03 11.65
N THR A 74 2.29 10.78 11.73
CA THR A 74 3.45 10.33 10.96
C THR A 74 3.28 8.91 10.46
N ILE A 75 4.05 8.51 9.45
CA ILE A 75 4.16 7.11 8.99
C ILE A 75 4.60 6.18 10.14
N ALA A 76 5.51 6.63 11.01
CA ALA A 76 5.92 5.84 12.15
C ALA A 76 4.77 5.57 13.13
N HIS A 77 3.89 6.56 13.36
CA HIS A 77 2.68 6.35 14.17
C HIS A 77 1.74 5.32 13.51
N GLN A 78 1.62 5.37 12.19
CA GLN A 78 0.79 4.42 11.45
C GLN A 78 1.39 3.01 11.49
N ALA A 79 2.70 2.86 11.43
CA ALA A 79 3.39 1.58 11.60
C ALA A 79 3.13 0.97 12.99
N VAL A 80 3.20 1.77 14.07
CA VAL A 80 2.83 1.35 15.43
C VAL A 80 1.37 0.90 15.49
N PHE A 81 0.46 1.66 14.87
CA PHE A 81 -0.96 1.31 14.83
C PHE A 81 -1.19 -0.05 14.16
N TYR A 82 -0.46 -0.35 13.08
CA TYR A 82 -0.58 -1.64 12.41
C TYR A 82 0.04 -2.79 13.19
N HIS A 83 1.07 -2.59 14.00
CA HIS A 83 1.52 -3.62 14.95
C HIS A 83 0.41 -3.95 15.97
N TRP A 84 -0.29 -2.95 16.49
CA TRP A 84 -1.46 -3.19 17.36
C TRP A 84 -2.60 -3.87 16.60
N PHE A 85 -2.86 -3.49 15.35
CA PHE A 85 -3.85 -4.19 14.53
C PHE A 85 -3.53 -5.69 14.39
N LEU A 86 -2.28 -6.04 14.09
CA LEU A 86 -1.89 -7.45 13.99
C LEU A 86 -2.15 -8.20 15.31
N GLN A 87 -1.83 -7.58 16.43
CA GLN A 87 -2.04 -8.15 17.76
C GLN A 87 -3.52 -8.32 18.08
N GLU A 88 -4.34 -7.28 17.92
CA GLU A 88 -5.78 -7.30 18.24
C GLU A 88 -6.58 -8.21 17.29
N ALA A 89 -6.13 -8.39 16.07
CA ALA A 89 -6.72 -9.31 15.11
C ALA A 89 -6.21 -10.77 15.26
N GLY A 90 -5.28 -11.03 16.18
CA GLY A 90 -4.69 -12.36 16.39
C GLY A 90 -3.84 -12.83 15.22
N LEU A 91 -3.23 -11.91 14.49
CA LEU A 91 -2.41 -12.17 13.30
C LEU A 91 -0.93 -12.30 13.70
N GLU A 92 -0.53 -13.49 14.14
CA GLU A 92 0.83 -13.75 14.68
C GLU A 92 1.90 -13.94 13.59
N SER A 93 1.51 -14.26 12.36
CA SER A 93 2.43 -14.51 11.24
C SER A 93 1.76 -14.17 9.92
N VAL A 94 2.11 -13.03 9.35
CA VAL A 94 1.49 -12.51 8.13
C VAL A 94 2.47 -12.30 7.00
N ASP A 95 1.97 -12.41 5.77
CA ASP A 95 2.61 -11.85 4.60
C ASP A 95 2.12 -10.39 4.47
N LEU A 96 3.04 -9.43 4.38
CA LEU A 96 2.71 -8.00 4.35
C LEU A 96 3.04 -7.41 2.98
N VAL A 97 2.02 -6.88 2.31
CA VAL A 97 2.14 -6.17 1.04
C VAL A 97 1.83 -4.70 1.28
N GLY A 98 2.70 -3.80 0.84
CA GLY A 98 2.46 -2.36 0.92
C GLY A 98 2.65 -1.69 -0.43
N VAL A 99 1.69 -0.84 -0.83
CA VAL A 99 1.70 -0.09 -2.09
C VAL A 99 1.92 1.39 -1.81
N GLY A 100 2.78 2.06 -2.56
CA GLY A 100 3.03 3.50 -2.42
C GLY A 100 3.39 3.89 -0.98
N ILE A 101 2.58 4.75 -0.33
CA ILE A 101 2.78 5.08 1.11
C ILE A 101 2.52 3.89 2.02
N GLY A 102 1.65 2.96 1.66
CA GLY A 102 1.49 1.69 2.38
C GLY A 102 2.75 0.84 2.35
N GLY A 103 3.55 0.93 1.27
CA GLY A 103 4.88 0.35 1.18
C GLY A 103 5.87 0.97 2.16
N TRP A 104 5.82 2.30 2.32
CA TRP A 104 6.59 2.99 3.35
C TRP A 104 6.18 2.58 4.77
N VAL A 105 4.88 2.50 5.04
CA VAL A 105 4.36 1.99 6.33
C VAL A 105 4.85 0.56 6.58
N ALA A 106 4.75 -0.33 5.59
CA ALA A 106 5.19 -1.72 5.70
C ALA A 106 6.71 -1.84 5.96
N ALA A 107 7.53 -1.05 5.25
CA ALA A 107 8.97 -0.97 5.50
C ALA A 107 9.28 -0.46 6.92
N GLN A 108 8.56 0.57 7.37
CA GLN A 108 8.72 1.12 8.73
C GLN A 108 8.32 0.10 9.80
N MET A 109 7.24 -0.67 9.59
CA MET A 109 6.84 -1.78 10.46
C MET A 109 7.97 -2.81 10.56
N ALA A 110 8.51 -3.25 9.42
CA ALA A 110 9.56 -4.26 9.38
C ALA A 110 10.88 -3.79 10.02
N VAL A 111 11.20 -2.49 9.94
CA VAL A 111 12.34 -1.87 10.65
C VAL A 111 12.13 -1.85 12.15
N MET A 112 10.91 -1.55 12.61
CA MET A 112 10.58 -1.48 14.06
C MET A 112 10.55 -2.86 14.70
N CYS A 113 9.80 -3.79 14.11
CA CYS A 113 9.64 -5.17 14.60
C CYS A 113 9.13 -6.04 13.45
N SER A 114 9.83 -7.13 13.16
CA SER A 114 9.45 -8.08 12.10
C SER A 114 8.95 -9.42 12.63
N ASP A 115 8.76 -9.57 13.94
CA ASP A 115 8.45 -10.87 14.57
C ASP A 115 7.14 -11.49 14.06
N ASN A 116 6.15 -10.64 13.72
CA ASN A 116 4.86 -11.07 13.17
C ASN A 116 4.82 -11.11 11.64
N LEU A 117 5.95 -10.82 10.97
CA LEU A 117 6.03 -10.79 9.52
C LEU A 117 6.76 -12.04 9.02
N ARG A 118 6.20 -12.69 8.00
CA ARG A 118 6.84 -13.81 7.28
C ARG A 118 7.58 -13.33 6.05
N HIS A 119 6.90 -12.53 5.25
CA HIS A 119 7.40 -11.92 4.04
C HIS A 119 6.99 -10.47 3.96
N LEU A 120 7.78 -9.67 3.30
CA LEU A 120 7.51 -8.27 2.99
C LEU A 120 7.52 -8.06 1.48
N VAL A 121 6.45 -7.46 0.95
CA VAL A 121 6.38 -7.05 -0.46
C VAL A 121 6.16 -5.54 -0.52
N LEU A 122 7.05 -4.84 -1.20
CA LEU A 122 7.02 -3.39 -1.37
C LEU A 122 6.74 -3.08 -2.84
N VAL A 123 5.58 -2.48 -3.12
CA VAL A 123 5.12 -2.17 -4.48
C VAL A 123 5.16 -0.66 -4.68
N ASP A 124 5.99 -0.19 -5.61
CA ASP A 124 6.13 1.25 -5.95
C ASP A 124 6.24 2.14 -4.69
N ALA A 125 7.02 1.70 -3.69
CA ALA A 125 6.98 2.20 -2.32
C ALA A 125 7.59 3.59 -2.17
N ALA A 126 6.88 4.52 -1.52
CA ALA A 126 7.41 5.79 -1.04
C ALA A 126 8.39 5.56 0.14
N GLY A 127 8.95 6.63 0.72
CA GLY A 127 9.72 6.59 1.96
C GLY A 127 11.22 6.78 1.77
N VAL A 128 11.78 6.54 0.59
CA VAL A 128 13.19 6.80 0.28
C VAL A 128 13.32 7.92 -0.75
N ARG A 129 14.35 8.74 -0.60
CA ARG A 129 14.62 9.84 -1.52
C ARG A 129 15.48 9.36 -2.69
N PRO A 130 15.05 9.55 -3.97
CA PRO A 130 15.90 9.23 -5.11
C PRO A 130 17.15 10.14 -5.12
N ARG A 131 18.26 9.61 -5.65
CA ARG A 131 19.50 10.38 -5.86
C ARG A 131 19.44 11.17 -7.17
N GLN A 132 18.70 10.63 -8.14
CA GLN A 132 18.46 11.23 -9.45
C GLN A 132 16.95 11.26 -9.71
N GLY A 133 16.47 12.30 -10.39
CA GLY A 133 15.04 12.50 -10.57
C GLY A 133 14.35 13.06 -9.33
N GLU A 134 13.04 13.15 -9.38
CA GLU A 134 12.20 13.72 -8.33
C GLU A 134 10.95 12.87 -8.15
N VAL A 135 10.45 12.80 -6.92
CA VAL A 135 9.10 12.29 -6.63
C VAL A 135 8.10 13.38 -7.02
N VAL A 136 7.15 13.06 -7.86
CA VAL A 136 6.13 14.02 -8.31
C VAL A 136 5.25 14.45 -7.14
N ASP A 137 5.08 15.76 -6.95
CA ASP A 137 4.21 16.29 -5.91
C ASP A 137 2.73 16.14 -6.30
N ILE A 138 2.16 14.99 -5.91
CA ILE A 138 0.75 14.65 -6.17
C ILE A 138 -0.24 15.55 -5.42
N PHE A 139 0.22 16.38 -4.48
CA PHE A 139 -0.65 17.25 -3.71
C PHE A 139 -0.88 18.63 -4.35
N ILE A 140 -0.03 19.01 -5.32
CA ILE A 140 -0.16 20.31 -6.00
C ILE A 140 -0.67 20.21 -7.43
N ILE A 141 -0.67 19.01 -8.01
CA ILE A 141 -1.20 18.77 -9.37
C ILE A 141 -2.67 18.34 -9.32
N PRO A 142 -3.45 18.60 -10.39
CA PRO A 142 -4.83 18.15 -10.49
C PRO A 142 -4.93 16.62 -10.42
N TRP A 143 -6.00 16.10 -9.81
CA TRP A 143 -6.24 14.66 -9.71
C TRP A 143 -6.17 13.91 -11.05
N ARG A 144 -6.66 14.53 -12.11
CA ARG A 144 -6.57 13.96 -13.46
C ARG A 144 -5.12 13.72 -13.87
N GLU A 145 -4.23 14.65 -13.58
CA GLU A 145 -2.81 14.52 -13.87
C GLU A 145 -2.15 13.45 -12.98
N VAL A 146 -2.56 13.35 -11.70
CA VAL A 146 -2.11 12.24 -10.83
C VAL A 146 -2.46 10.91 -11.46
N LEU A 147 -3.70 10.75 -11.94
CA LEU A 147 -4.18 9.51 -12.56
C LEU A 147 -3.43 9.20 -13.86
N GLU A 148 -3.24 10.20 -14.73
CA GLU A 148 -2.51 10.05 -16.00
C GLU A 148 -1.04 9.67 -15.76
N ARG A 149 -0.39 10.20 -14.73
CA ARG A 149 1.02 9.88 -14.38
C ARG A 149 1.18 8.57 -13.61
N SER A 150 0.15 8.15 -12.89
CA SER A 150 0.19 6.91 -12.11
C SER A 150 0.01 5.66 -12.96
N LEU A 151 -0.43 5.79 -14.19
CA LEU A 151 -0.74 4.67 -15.08
C LEU A 151 0.07 4.78 -16.38
N TYR A 152 0.55 3.66 -16.87
CA TYR A 152 1.15 3.56 -18.20
C TYR A 152 0.10 3.77 -19.30
N ASP A 153 -1.07 3.14 -19.14
CA ASP A 153 -2.21 3.28 -20.05
C ASP A 153 -3.48 3.66 -19.28
N ALA A 154 -3.58 4.93 -18.90
CA ALA A 154 -4.70 5.46 -18.14
C ALA A 154 -6.05 5.34 -18.87
N GLN A 155 -6.06 5.29 -20.22
CA GLN A 155 -7.29 5.22 -20.99
C GLN A 155 -7.91 3.82 -20.98
N ASN A 156 -7.09 2.77 -20.90
CA ASN A 156 -7.53 1.38 -20.97
C ASN A 156 -7.41 0.62 -19.66
N CYS A 157 -7.06 1.26 -18.55
CA CYS A 157 -7.03 0.60 -17.24
C CYS A 157 -8.46 0.30 -16.78
N ALA A 158 -8.84 -0.98 -16.84
CA ALA A 158 -10.20 -1.43 -16.52
C ALA A 158 -10.60 -1.12 -15.07
N GLU A 159 -9.66 -1.23 -14.13
CA GLU A 159 -9.92 -0.98 -12.71
C GLU A 159 -10.22 0.50 -12.43
N THR A 160 -9.44 1.40 -13.03
CA THR A 160 -9.72 2.85 -12.91
C THR A 160 -11.03 3.23 -13.58
N GLN A 161 -11.36 2.65 -14.73
CA GLN A 161 -12.65 2.84 -15.36
C GLN A 161 -13.78 2.36 -14.44
N ARG A 162 -13.67 1.18 -13.84
CA ARG A 162 -14.65 0.64 -12.90
C ARG A 162 -14.88 1.55 -11.70
N ILE A 163 -13.81 2.06 -11.09
CA ILE A 163 -13.88 2.86 -9.87
C ILE A 163 -14.33 4.29 -10.17
N TYR A 164 -13.76 4.93 -11.20
CA TYR A 164 -13.93 6.37 -11.41
C TYR A 164 -15.06 6.74 -12.38
N THR A 165 -15.56 5.80 -13.19
CA THR A 165 -16.74 6.03 -14.03
C THR A 165 -18.05 5.54 -13.41
N ALA A 166 -17.99 4.53 -12.55
CA ALA A 166 -19.16 3.97 -11.90
C ALA A 166 -19.74 4.87 -10.79
N SER A 167 -18.98 5.84 -10.29
CA SER A 167 -19.44 6.75 -9.25
C SER A 167 -19.14 8.20 -9.61
N PRO A 168 -20.13 9.10 -9.54
CA PRO A 168 -19.90 10.52 -9.80
C PRO A 168 -18.82 11.05 -8.87
N LEU A 169 -17.87 11.82 -9.41
CA LEU A 169 -16.77 12.46 -8.67
C LEU A 169 -17.21 13.21 -7.39
N GLN A 170 -18.50 13.51 -7.26
CA GLN A 170 -19.09 14.19 -6.10
C GLN A 170 -19.29 13.29 -4.87
N GLU A 171 -19.57 11.99 -5.03
CA GLU A 171 -19.73 11.05 -3.89
C GLU A 171 -18.40 10.67 -3.24
N PHE A 172 -17.32 10.64 -4.02
CA PHE A 172 -15.98 10.38 -3.49
C PHE A 172 -15.30 11.61 -2.90
N GLY A 173 -15.83 12.82 -3.11
CA GLY A 173 -15.16 14.07 -2.74
C GLY A 173 -14.72 14.11 -1.28
N GLY A 174 -15.59 13.77 -0.34
CA GLY A 174 -15.29 13.80 1.10
C GLY A 174 -14.32 12.72 1.55
N VAL A 175 -14.50 11.49 1.10
CA VAL A 175 -13.66 10.33 1.46
C VAL A 175 -12.26 10.49 0.91
N ARG A 176 -12.15 10.89 -0.36
CA ARG A 176 -10.87 11.15 -1.03
C ARG A 176 -10.13 12.35 -0.46
N GLU A 177 -10.85 13.41 -0.13
CA GLU A 177 -10.27 14.61 0.49
C GLU A 177 -9.74 14.32 1.91
N ALA A 178 -10.42 13.48 2.68
CA ALA A 178 -9.92 13.01 3.98
C ALA A 178 -8.59 12.25 3.81
N GLY A 179 -8.53 11.30 2.88
CA GLY A 179 -7.31 10.55 2.57
C GLY A 179 -6.17 11.44 2.08
N ARG A 180 -6.47 12.40 1.18
CA ARG A 180 -5.50 13.40 0.72
C ARG A 180 -4.98 14.25 1.88
N SER A 181 -5.85 14.74 2.75
CA SER A 181 -5.49 15.53 3.93
C SER A 181 -4.59 14.73 4.87
N MET A 182 -4.88 13.43 5.03
CA MET A 182 -4.06 12.54 5.85
C MET A 182 -2.69 12.26 5.22
N SER A 183 -2.63 12.03 3.90
CA SER A 183 -1.37 11.88 3.16
C SER A 183 -0.49 13.13 3.28
N ILE A 184 -1.06 14.33 3.12
CA ILE A 184 -0.35 15.60 3.32
C ILE A 184 0.22 15.69 4.73
N ARG A 185 -0.57 15.36 5.74
CA ARG A 185 -0.15 15.40 7.15
C ARG A 185 1.08 14.53 7.41
N MET A 186 1.07 13.30 6.90
CA MET A 186 2.11 12.31 7.18
C MET A 186 3.34 12.42 6.29
N CYS A 187 3.16 12.86 5.03
CA CYS A 187 4.15 12.67 3.97
C CYS A 187 4.65 13.96 3.33
N TYR A 188 4.24 15.16 3.82
CA TYR A 188 4.60 16.42 3.17
C TYR A 188 5.94 17.00 3.62
N ARG A 189 6.40 16.71 4.84
CA ARG A 189 7.66 17.29 5.37
C ARG A 189 8.49 16.26 6.14
N PRO A 190 9.51 15.70 5.53
CA PRO A 190 9.95 15.84 4.12
C PRO A 190 8.94 15.19 3.16
N TYR A 191 8.90 15.68 1.90
CA TYR A 191 7.93 15.21 0.93
C TYR A 191 8.23 13.78 0.48
N MET A 192 7.31 12.86 0.79
CA MET A 192 7.29 11.44 0.40
C MET A 192 8.54 10.61 0.79
N TYR A 193 9.35 11.06 1.74
CA TYR A 193 10.46 10.26 2.28
C TYR A 193 10.76 10.56 3.75
N ASP A 194 11.45 9.62 4.41
CA ASP A 194 12.04 9.81 5.74
C ASP A 194 13.57 9.66 5.64
N PRO A 195 14.35 10.68 6.02
CA PRO A 195 15.80 10.58 6.04
C PRO A 195 16.35 9.43 6.89
N ALA A 196 15.59 8.99 7.89
CA ALA A 196 15.96 7.89 8.78
C ALA A 196 15.64 6.51 8.20
N LEU A 197 14.74 6.39 7.21
CA LEU A 197 14.29 5.09 6.72
C LEU A 197 15.42 4.36 5.99
N LEU A 198 16.01 4.95 4.96
CA LEU A 198 17.04 4.30 4.14
C LEU A 198 18.22 3.74 4.97
N PRO A 199 18.81 4.48 5.94
CA PRO A 199 19.87 3.95 6.80
C PRO A 199 19.43 2.79 7.71
N THR A 200 18.13 2.67 8.00
CA THR A 200 17.59 1.65 8.92
C THR A 200 17.09 0.39 8.22
N LEU A 201 16.88 0.41 6.90
CA LEU A 201 16.39 -0.75 6.12
C LEU A 201 17.26 -2.00 6.30
N GLY A 202 18.56 -1.84 6.58
CA GLY A 202 19.46 -2.95 6.92
C GLY A 202 19.10 -3.73 8.18
N LYS A 203 18.08 -3.28 8.94
CA LYS A 203 17.53 -4.00 10.11
C LYS A 203 16.47 -5.03 9.73
N ILE A 204 15.86 -4.92 8.56
CA ILE A 204 14.84 -5.87 8.08
C ILE A 204 15.48 -7.26 7.95
N ARG A 205 14.82 -8.27 8.50
CA ARG A 205 15.28 -9.67 8.54
C ARG A 205 14.38 -10.64 7.81
N VAL A 206 13.18 -10.21 7.44
CA VAL A 206 12.24 -11.06 6.69
C VAL A 206 12.57 -11.05 5.20
N PRO A 207 12.35 -12.16 4.48
CA PRO A 207 12.44 -12.18 3.03
C PRO A 207 11.64 -11.01 2.44
N THR A 208 12.25 -10.26 1.51
CA THR A 208 11.65 -9.06 0.95
C THR A 208 11.68 -9.08 -0.57
N LEU A 209 10.51 -8.85 -1.17
CA LEU A 209 10.35 -8.61 -2.60
C LEU A 209 10.03 -7.12 -2.80
N VAL A 210 10.76 -6.46 -3.67
CA VAL A 210 10.47 -5.12 -4.18
C VAL A 210 9.90 -5.29 -5.59
N VAL A 211 8.74 -4.70 -5.86
CA VAL A 211 8.11 -4.70 -7.19
C VAL A 211 7.97 -3.26 -7.66
N TRP A 212 8.24 -3.00 -8.92
CA TRP A 212 8.18 -1.64 -9.47
C TRP A 212 7.65 -1.61 -10.89
N GLY A 213 6.78 -0.63 -11.21
CA GLY A 213 6.39 -0.35 -12.58
C GLY A 213 7.54 0.32 -13.34
N ALA A 214 7.91 -0.23 -14.51
CA ALA A 214 9.01 0.29 -15.32
C ALA A 214 8.79 1.75 -15.75
N GLN A 215 7.53 2.16 -15.90
CA GLN A 215 7.14 3.50 -16.35
C GLN A 215 6.50 4.31 -15.21
N ASP A 216 6.86 4.06 -13.96
CA ASP A 216 6.41 4.86 -12.81
C ASP A 216 6.88 6.32 -12.97
N GLN A 217 5.90 7.22 -13.19
CA GLN A 217 6.14 8.65 -13.33
C GLN A 217 5.85 9.42 -12.03
N ILE A 218 5.53 8.74 -10.94
CA ILE A 218 5.29 9.32 -9.62
C ILE A 218 6.52 9.14 -8.73
N ILE A 219 6.99 7.91 -8.56
CA ILE A 219 8.17 7.57 -7.77
C ILE A 219 9.18 6.84 -8.66
N PRO A 220 10.35 7.41 -8.94
CA PRO A 220 11.32 6.82 -9.87
C PRO A 220 11.73 5.40 -9.47
N LEU A 221 11.91 4.51 -10.46
CA LEU A 221 12.41 3.13 -10.28
C LEU A 221 13.72 3.08 -9.49
N GLU A 222 14.51 4.16 -9.48
CA GLU A 222 15.71 4.26 -8.64
C GLU A 222 15.39 3.99 -7.15
N CYS A 223 14.20 4.41 -6.67
CA CYS A 223 13.79 4.13 -5.29
C CYS A 223 13.65 2.62 -5.04
N GLY A 224 13.16 1.86 -6.02
CA GLY A 224 13.13 0.39 -5.96
C GLY A 224 14.52 -0.22 -5.83
N HIS A 225 15.49 0.29 -6.61
CA HIS A 225 16.89 -0.13 -6.47
C HIS A 225 17.49 0.25 -5.11
N LEU A 226 17.13 1.41 -4.55
CA LEU A 226 17.58 1.81 -3.21
C LEU A 226 17.05 0.87 -2.12
N TYR A 227 15.77 0.49 -2.19
CA TYR A 227 15.18 -0.52 -1.30
C TYR A 227 15.90 -1.85 -1.42
N GLN A 228 16.06 -2.38 -2.65
CA GLN A 228 16.75 -3.64 -2.91
C GLN A 228 18.18 -3.64 -2.34
N GLN A 229 18.92 -2.57 -2.56
CA GLN A 229 20.32 -2.47 -2.09
C GLN A 229 20.44 -2.36 -0.57
N ALA A 230 19.47 -1.70 0.08
CA ALA A 230 19.53 -1.43 1.52
C ALA A 230 18.96 -2.57 2.39
N ILE A 231 18.03 -3.37 1.86
CA ILE A 231 17.42 -4.50 2.59
C ILE A 231 18.21 -5.77 2.31
N PRO A 232 18.77 -6.45 3.34
CA PRO A 232 19.54 -7.67 3.14
C PRO A 232 18.72 -8.78 2.49
N GLY A 233 19.22 -9.31 1.36
CA GLY A 233 18.57 -10.40 0.64
C GLY A 233 17.32 -10.03 -0.17
N ALA A 234 16.97 -8.74 -0.26
CA ALA A 234 15.84 -8.31 -1.07
C ALA A 234 16.06 -8.54 -2.56
N THR A 235 15.00 -8.94 -3.25
CA THR A 235 14.96 -9.06 -4.71
C THR A 235 14.10 -7.94 -5.30
N LEU A 236 14.45 -7.48 -6.51
CA LEU A 236 13.66 -6.49 -7.26
C LEU A 236 13.10 -7.15 -8.52
N GLN A 237 11.80 -7.02 -8.72
CA GLN A 237 11.12 -7.37 -9.97
C GLN A 237 10.50 -6.12 -10.57
N VAL A 238 10.65 -5.95 -11.88
CA VAL A 238 10.13 -4.79 -12.63
C VAL A 238 9.03 -5.26 -13.56
N ILE A 239 7.88 -4.56 -13.52
CA ILE A 239 6.75 -4.84 -14.40
C ILE A 239 6.82 -3.89 -15.58
N GLU A 240 7.05 -4.44 -16.78
CA GLU A 240 7.04 -3.67 -18.02
C GLU A 240 5.63 -3.18 -18.40
N HIS A 241 5.54 -2.03 -19.06
CA HIS A 241 4.28 -1.39 -19.45
C HIS A 241 3.36 -1.19 -18.24
N CYS A 242 3.91 -0.67 -17.16
CA CYS A 242 3.23 -0.45 -15.90
C CYS A 242 3.72 0.85 -15.25
N GLY A 243 2.80 1.66 -14.76
CA GLY A 243 3.06 2.88 -13.99
C GLY A 243 3.13 2.63 -12.49
N HIS A 244 2.89 3.68 -11.70
CA HIS A 244 2.92 3.69 -10.23
C HIS A 244 1.82 2.81 -9.59
N TRP A 245 0.67 2.64 -10.26
CA TRP A 245 -0.43 1.85 -9.74
C TRP A 245 -0.46 0.43 -10.33
N ALA A 246 0.60 -0.34 -10.09
CA ALA A 246 0.71 -1.72 -10.56
C ALA A 246 -0.48 -2.60 -10.14
N HIS A 247 -1.02 -2.37 -8.95
CA HIS A 247 -2.19 -3.08 -8.41
C HIS A 247 -3.50 -2.77 -9.15
N PHE A 248 -3.57 -1.67 -9.92
CA PHE A 248 -4.68 -1.35 -10.82
C PHE A 248 -4.41 -1.82 -12.25
N GLU A 249 -3.18 -1.61 -12.78
CA GLU A 249 -2.87 -1.89 -14.17
C GLU A 249 -2.56 -3.36 -14.45
N ARG A 250 -1.90 -4.03 -13.50
CA ARG A 250 -1.39 -5.40 -13.65
C ARG A 250 -1.76 -6.29 -12.44
N PRO A 251 -3.05 -6.30 -12.00
CA PRO A 251 -3.45 -6.94 -10.75
C PRO A 251 -3.11 -8.43 -10.72
N GLN A 252 -3.32 -9.16 -11.81
CA GLN A 252 -3.03 -10.61 -11.88
C GLN A 252 -1.54 -10.89 -11.86
N ALA A 253 -0.76 -10.18 -12.69
CA ALA A 253 0.71 -10.36 -12.74
C ALA A 253 1.35 -10.02 -11.39
N LEU A 254 0.89 -8.93 -10.73
CA LEU A 254 1.37 -8.56 -9.41
C LEU A 254 0.99 -9.62 -8.36
N ALA A 255 -0.24 -10.15 -8.40
CA ALA A 255 -0.67 -11.21 -7.48
C ALA A 255 0.11 -12.51 -7.68
N GLU A 256 0.40 -12.91 -8.94
CA GLU A 256 1.25 -14.06 -9.25
C GLU A 256 2.66 -13.90 -8.65
N MET A 257 3.30 -12.73 -8.84
CA MET A 257 4.61 -12.44 -8.23
C MET A 257 4.59 -12.55 -6.70
N VAL A 258 3.53 -12.03 -6.07
CA VAL A 258 3.35 -12.15 -4.61
C VAL A 258 3.19 -13.61 -4.21
N HIS A 259 2.31 -14.38 -4.87
CA HIS A 259 2.07 -15.79 -4.56
C HIS A 259 3.33 -16.64 -4.71
N GLU A 260 4.06 -16.47 -5.81
CA GLU A 260 5.33 -17.18 -6.04
C GLU A 260 6.34 -16.89 -4.93
N PHE A 261 6.45 -15.61 -4.54
CA PHE A 261 7.39 -15.18 -3.51
C PHE A 261 7.03 -15.71 -2.12
N VAL A 262 5.76 -15.64 -1.71
CA VAL A 262 5.34 -16.08 -0.36
C VAL A 262 5.22 -17.62 -0.23
N ALA A 263 5.25 -18.34 -1.33
CA ALA A 263 5.27 -19.80 -1.36
C ALA A 263 6.68 -20.41 -1.24
N ALA A 264 7.72 -19.62 -1.55
CA ALA A 264 9.12 -20.04 -1.49
C ALA A 264 9.66 -20.10 -0.05
#